data_c9b72766c7f538d2cfaa55acade501a5
#
_entry.id   c9b72766c7f538d2cfaa55acade501a5
#
_cell.length_a   1.000
_cell.length_b   1.000
_cell.length_c   1.000
_cell.angle_alpha   90.00
_cell.angle_beta   90.00
_cell.angle_gamma   90.00
#
_symmetry.space_group_name_H-M   'P 1'
#
loop_
_entity.id
_entity.type
_entity.pdbx_description
1 polymer ?
#
loop_
_entity_poly.entity_id
_entity_poly.type
_entity_poly.pdbx_seq_one_letter_code
_entity_poly.pdbx_strand_id
1 'polypeptide(L)'
;MGPRAAQSLAEVSALPTSLRAVLDYYATTGEFAFDVVRLQRRVDAYVEEVIDEAFAPVEQAIAEEAGVDPDAVSFAYDTKLTMPAELTLGHLYQRASVGSPAGFDPVDRSRRRSPLERVPIVGSATKPDEAAYERAREQVAAVERAEAVTELVVVALLDGDMRDAMNDAEYDDFRVEGAPGVDRPRTAEIAQRVLRERVEELFEGYPDAVRGAYREAVDRSEAHQDRDPYFRELMADAREGDADALAAIRDEYKHGSFVGPDPDSDGDLDDVAPVADPVIRPAELFVGDEPAFPYLKTQYGRVGVIYDGMIEMYRAAGIEIEDAFKRSIVFTIIGAQIWLDDIDDYADDLAEVQLTPVTAEYLLADTEREAYRNVVDATTRYLDAAERYAAETNSPLAGIGTNYVFRRGDPSVLPGHAD
;
A
#
# COMPACT_ATOMS: atom_id res chain seq x y z
N MET A 1 -28.18 9.16 12.17
CA MET A 1 -27.19 9.68 13.17
C MET A 1 -26.59 10.93 12.56
N GLY A 2 -26.39 12.02 13.30
CA GLY A 2 -25.74 13.23 12.74
C GLY A 2 -24.20 13.15 12.85
N PRO A 3 -23.44 13.90 12.03
CA PRO A 3 -21.97 13.87 12.04
C PRO A 3 -21.34 14.07 13.43
N ARG A 4 -21.86 14.99 14.23
CA ARG A 4 -21.38 15.22 15.61
C ARG A 4 -21.53 14.00 16.52
N ALA A 5 -22.63 13.24 16.37
CA ALA A 5 -22.84 12.03 17.17
C ALA A 5 -21.90 10.90 16.69
N ALA A 6 -21.60 10.85 15.41
CA ALA A 6 -20.61 9.92 14.87
C ALA A 6 -19.20 10.22 15.41
N GLN A 7 -18.80 11.49 15.40
CA GLN A 7 -17.53 11.93 15.98
C GLN A 7 -17.39 11.54 17.46
N SER A 8 -18.44 11.78 18.25
CA SER A 8 -18.45 11.39 19.67
C SER A 8 -18.35 9.88 19.88
N LEU A 9 -18.92 9.08 18.95
CA LEU A 9 -18.80 7.61 19.00
C LEU A 9 -17.43 7.13 18.53
N ALA A 10 -16.80 7.79 17.57
CA ALA A 10 -15.46 7.47 17.11
C ALA A 10 -14.40 7.63 18.23
N GLU A 11 -14.66 8.49 19.22
CA GLU A 11 -13.79 8.66 20.40
C GLU A 11 -13.95 7.55 21.46
N VAL A 12 -14.92 6.66 21.30
CA VAL A 12 -15.13 5.57 22.26
C VAL A 12 -14.09 4.45 22.04
N SER A 13 -13.11 4.37 22.91
CA SER A 13 -12.00 3.40 22.81
C SER A 13 -12.42 1.93 22.84
N ALA A 14 -13.63 1.62 23.38
CA ALA A 14 -14.18 0.27 23.40
C ALA A 14 -14.69 -0.22 22.03
N LEU A 15 -14.78 0.66 21.01
CA LEU A 15 -15.17 0.27 19.67
C LEU A 15 -13.93 -0.21 18.87
N PRO A 16 -14.10 -1.20 17.98
CA PRO A 16 -13.02 -1.61 17.08
C PRO A 16 -12.49 -0.42 16.23
N THR A 17 -11.18 -0.39 15.99
CA THR A 17 -10.51 0.69 15.25
C THR A 17 -11.13 0.90 13.87
N SER A 18 -11.45 -0.18 13.16
CA SER A 18 -12.13 -0.10 11.85
C SER A 18 -13.50 0.60 11.91
N LEU A 19 -14.29 0.32 12.94
CA LEU A 19 -15.57 1.01 13.12
C LEU A 19 -15.39 2.48 13.47
N ARG A 20 -14.38 2.82 14.27
CA ARG A 20 -14.03 4.21 14.61
C ARG A 20 -13.61 4.98 13.36
N ALA A 21 -12.78 4.38 12.49
CA ALA A 21 -12.39 4.97 11.21
C ALA A 21 -13.59 5.26 10.27
N VAL A 22 -14.54 4.34 10.18
CA VAL A 22 -15.80 4.56 9.43
C VAL A 22 -16.62 5.70 10.01
N LEU A 23 -16.66 5.82 11.35
CA LEU A 23 -17.39 6.90 12.01
C LEU A 23 -16.74 8.27 11.81
N ASP A 24 -15.39 8.33 11.81
CA ASP A 24 -14.63 9.55 11.52
C ASP A 24 -14.84 9.99 10.08
N TYR A 25 -14.73 9.08 9.13
CA TYR A 25 -15.01 9.36 7.74
C TYR A 25 -16.41 9.94 7.55
N TYR A 26 -17.41 9.33 8.20
CA TYR A 26 -18.78 9.86 8.19
C TYR A 26 -18.88 11.24 8.87
N ALA A 27 -18.19 11.46 9.98
CA ALA A 27 -18.22 12.75 10.66
C ALA A 27 -17.64 13.88 9.79
N THR A 28 -16.62 13.58 9.00
CA THR A 28 -15.93 14.53 8.11
C THR A 28 -16.72 14.76 6.82
N THR A 29 -17.18 13.70 6.16
CA THR A 29 -17.79 13.78 4.83
C THR A 29 -19.33 13.95 4.87
N GLY A 30 -19.97 13.54 5.96
CA GLY A 30 -21.44 13.46 6.07
C GLY A 30 -22.07 12.27 5.34
N GLU A 31 -21.27 11.43 4.69
CA GLU A 31 -21.70 10.26 3.93
C GLU A 31 -21.63 8.99 4.77
N PHE A 32 -22.78 8.45 5.14
CA PHE A 32 -22.85 7.21 5.93
C PHE A 32 -22.77 5.99 5.00
N ALA A 33 -21.64 5.33 5.02
CA ALA A 33 -21.27 4.34 4.04
C ALA A 33 -21.58 2.88 4.50
N PHE A 34 -22.87 2.51 4.67
CA PHE A 34 -23.22 1.08 4.82
C PHE A 34 -22.76 0.24 3.62
N ASP A 35 -22.80 0.83 2.44
CA ASP A 35 -22.34 0.16 1.23
C ASP A 35 -20.83 -0.04 1.21
N VAL A 36 -20.06 0.84 1.89
CA VAL A 36 -18.59 0.70 2.00
C VAL A 36 -18.18 -0.48 2.88
N VAL A 37 -18.86 -0.71 4.01
CA VAL A 37 -18.59 -1.89 4.84
C VAL A 37 -18.87 -3.20 4.08
N ARG A 38 -19.92 -3.19 3.24
CA ARG A 38 -20.22 -4.33 2.37
C ARG A 38 -19.15 -4.49 1.27
N LEU A 39 -18.71 -3.36 0.71
CA LEU A 39 -17.67 -3.32 -0.31
C LEU A 39 -16.36 -3.86 0.26
N GLN A 40 -15.94 -3.38 1.43
CA GLN A 40 -14.73 -3.87 2.10
C GLN A 40 -14.77 -5.38 2.31
N ARG A 41 -15.84 -5.93 2.87
CA ARG A 41 -15.98 -7.38 3.06
C ARG A 41 -15.84 -8.20 1.77
N ARG A 42 -16.23 -7.62 0.63
CA ARG A 42 -16.09 -8.29 -0.66
C ARG A 42 -14.66 -8.23 -1.18
N VAL A 43 -14.00 -7.10 -0.94
CA VAL A 43 -12.58 -6.94 -1.25
C VAL A 43 -11.77 -7.90 -0.40
N ASP A 44 -11.97 -7.89 0.92
CA ASP A 44 -11.28 -8.77 1.86
C ASP A 44 -11.44 -10.24 1.44
N ALA A 45 -12.67 -10.68 1.20
CA ALA A 45 -12.95 -12.05 0.78
C ALA A 45 -12.32 -12.42 -0.57
N TYR A 46 -12.17 -11.46 -1.49
CA TYR A 46 -11.47 -11.71 -2.76
C TYR A 46 -9.97 -11.83 -2.55
N VAL A 47 -9.37 -10.93 -1.79
CA VAL A 47 -7.91 -10.93 -1.53
C VAL A 47 -7.52 -12.15 -0.70
N GLU A 48 -8.33 -12.55 0.31
CA GLU A 48 -8.15 -13.80 1.04
C GLU A 48 -8.17 -15.01 0.08
N GLU A 49 -9.14 -15.10 -0.85
CA GLU A 49 -9.21 -16.16 -1.86
C GLU A 49 -7.95 -16.19 -2.73
N VAL A 50 -7.43 -15.03 -3.17
CA VAL A 50 -6.19 -14.93 -3.96
C VAL A 50 -4.97 -15.42 -3.17
N ILE A 51 -4.87 -15.05 -1.89
CA ILE A 51 -3.77 -15.49 -1.02
C ILE A 51 -3.84 -17.01 -0.80
N ASP A 52 -5.02 -17.55 -0.50
CA ASP A 52 -5.22 -19.00 -0.33
C ASP A 52 -4.84 -19.76 -1.61
N GLU A 53 -5.25 -19.26 -2.78
CA GLU A 53 -4.89 -19.86 -4.07
C GLU A 53 -3.39 -19.77 -4.37
N ALA A 54 -2.72 -18.69 -3.94
CA ALA A 54 -1.27 -18.53 -4.08
C ALA A 54 -0.48 -19.44 -3.14
N PHE A 55 -1.01 -19.73 -1.94
CA PHE A 55 -0.33 -20.56 -0.95
C PHE A 55 -0.56 -22.07 -1.16
N ALA A 56 -1.62 -22.50 -1.81
CA ALA A 56 -1.87 -23.91 -2.07
C ALA A 56 -0.70 -24.63 -2.80
N PRO A 57 -0.07 -24.07 -3.85
CA PRO A 57 1.16 -24.63 -4.44
C PRO A 57 2.36 -24.63 -3.49
N VAL A 58 2.45 -23.67 -2.57
CA VAL A 58 3.51 -23.61 -1.54
C VAL A 58 3.33 -24.78 -0.57
N GLU A 59 2.12 -25.02 -0.09
CA GLU A 59 1.78 -26.17 0.78
C GLU A 59 2.12 -27.49 0.11
N GLN A 60 1.78 -27.65 -1.17
CA GLN A 60 2.15 -28.83 -1.94
C GLN A 60 3.66 -29.02 -2.01
N ALA A 61 4.42 -27.98 -2.31
CA ALA A 61 5.88 -28.04 -2.42
C ALA A 61 6.55 -28.37 -1.06
N ILE A 62 6.03 -27.81 0.03
CA ILE A 62 6.47 -28.13 1.39
C ILE A 62 6.15 -29.58 1.75
N ALA A 63 4.97 -30.09 1.40
CA ALA A 63 4.57 -31.47 1.62
C ALA A 63 5.46 -32.47 0.87
N GLU A 64 5.82 -32.15 -0.39
CA GLU A 64 6.76 -32.93 -1.19
C GLU A 64 8.14 -32.99 -0.53
N GLU A 65 8.67 -31.88 -0.03
CA GLU A 65 9.94 -31.80 0.68
C GLU A 65 9.92 -32.62 1.99
N ALA A 66 8.83 -32.51 2.75
CA ALA A 66 8.65 -33.26 4.01
C ALA A 66 8.29 -34.74 3.80
N GLY A 67 7.90 -35.15 2.60
CA GLY A 67 7.45 -36.52 2.28
C GLY A 67 6.11 -36.87 2.96
N VAL A 68 5.20 -35.92 3.10
CA VAL A 68 3.87 -36.07 3.72
C VAL A 68 2.75 -35.81 2.73
N ASP A 69 1.51 -36.07 3.15
CA ASP A 69 0.30 -35.79 2.36
C ASP A 69 0.11 -34.23 2.30
N PRO A 70 -0.12 -33.62 1.15
CA PRO A 70 -0.40 -32.18 1.05
C PRO A 70 -1.52 -31.70 1.97
N ASP A 71 -2.58 -32.48 2.15
CA ASP A 71 -3.71 -32.15 3.03
C ASP A 71 -3.32 -32.06 4.51
N ALA A 72 -2.13 -32.53 4.89
CA ALA A 72 -1.60 -32.46 6.25
C ALA A 72 -0.77 -31.18 6.51
N VAL A 73 -0.41 -30.45 5.46
CA VAL A 73 0.42 -29.24 5.55
C VAL A 73 -0.47 -28.01 5.53
N SER A 74 -0.19 -27.06 6.39
CA SER A 74 -0.77 -25.72 6.34
C SER A 74 0.37 -24.70 6.35
N PHE A 75 0.32 -23.73 5.45
CA PHE A 75 1.25 -22.62 5.35
C PHE A 75 0.53 -21.29 5.56
N ALA A 76 1.13 -20.39 6.30
CA ALA A 76 0.66 -19.03 6.47
C ALA A 76 1.85 -18.04 6.51
N TYR A 77 1.65 -16.90 5.93
CA TYR A 77 2.56 -15.77 5.98
C TYR A 77 1.80 -14.51 6.35
N ASP A 78 2.29 -13.79 7.36
CA ASP A 78 1.61 -12.59 7.90
C ASP A 78 2.11 -11.35 7.15
N THR A 79 1.41 -11.00 6.07
CA THR A 79 1.74 -9.80 5.29
C THR A 79 0.85 -8.62 5.64
N LYS A 80 1.45 -7.44 5.69
CA LYS A 80 0.74 -6.15 5.85
C LYS A 80 0.63 -5.38 4.52
N LEU A 81 1.25 -5.88 3.45
CA LEU A 81 1.42 -5.14 2.20
C LEU A 81 0.21 -5.18 1.26
N THR A 82 -0.83 -5.99 1.54
CA THR A 82 -2.00 -6.13 0.65
C THR A 82 -3.00 -4.97 0.74
N MET A 83 -3.00 -4.21 1.83
CA MET A 83 -3.97 -3.13 2.04
C MET A 83 -4.08 -2.14 0.86
N PRO A 84 -3.01 -1.67 0.21
CA PRO A 84 -3.14 -0.78 -0.95
C PRO A 84 -3.79 -1.44 -2.16
N ALA A 85 -3.57 -2.75 -2.37
CA ALA A 85 -4.26 -3.50 -3.41
C ALA A 85 -5.76 -3.65 -3.10
N GLU A 86 -6.11 -3.87 -1.84
CA GLU A 86 -7.50 -3.90 -1.35
C GLU A 86 -8.19 -2.55 -1.57
N LEU A 87 -7.54 -1.44 -1.20
CA LEU A 87 -8.07 -0.10 -1.41
C LEU A 87 -8.26 0.21 -2.91
N THR A 88 -7.32 -0.25 -3.75
CA THR A 88 -7.39 -0.08 -5.21
C THR A 88 -8.54 -0.89 -5.81
N LEU A 89 -8.65 -2.18 -5.45
CA LEU A 89 -9.77 -3.01 -5.89
C LEU A 89 -11.11 -2.44 -5.45
N GLY A 90 -11.19 -1.96 -4.21
CA GLY A 90 -12.39 -1.32 -3.68
C GLY A 90 -12.81 -0.07 -4.45
N HIS A 91 -11.85 0.79 -4.82
CA HIS A 91 -12.07 1.93 -5.69
C HIS A 91 -12.59 1.50 -7.07
N LEU A 92 -11.99 0.50 -7.69
CA LEU A 92 -12.41 -0.03 -8.98
C LEU A 92 -13.81 -0.67 -8.94
N TYR A 93 -14.13 -1.40 -7.88
CA TYR A 93 -15.47 -1.96 -7.65
C TYR A 93 -16.52 -0.86 -7.52
N GLN A 94 -16.21 0.20 -6.78
CA GLN A 94 -17.11 1.34 -6.64
C GLN A 94 -17.36 2.02 -7.99
N ARG A 95 -16.30 2.30 -8.76
CA ARG A 95 -16.42 2.89 -10.10
C ARG A 95 -17.26 2.02 -11.02
N ALA A 96 -17.01 0.71 -11.05
CA ALA A 96 -17.77 -0.22 -11.86
C ALA A 96 -19.27 -0.27 -11.47
N SER A 97 -19.60 0.01 -10.22
CA SER A 97 -20.97 -0.01 -9.71
C SER A 97 -21.77 1.27 -10.00
N VAL A 98 -21.08 2.37 -10.38
CA VAL A 98 -21.74 3.64 -10.69
C VAL A 98 -22.66 3.50 -11.90
N GLY A 99 -23.92 3.91 -11.75
CA GLY A 99 -24.92 3.85 -12.82
C GLY A 99 -25.42 2.44 -13.17
N SER A 100 -25.18 1.46 -12.30
CA SER A 100 -25.72 0.12 -12.47
C SER A 100 -27.24 0.12 -12.55
N PRO A 101 -27.84 -0.73 -13.41
CA PRO A 101 -29.27 -0.91 -13.44
C PRO A 101 -29.85 -1.28 -12.07
N ALA A 102 -31.06 -0.82 -11.77
CA ALA A 102 -31.69 -1.08 -10.48
C ALA A 102 -31.76 -2.58 -10.16
N GLY A 103 -31.21 -2.98 -9.04
CA GLY A 103 -31.15 -4.37 -8.58
C GLY A 103 -30.02 -5.21 -9.19
N PHE A 104 -29.17 -4.63 -10.04
CA PHE A 104 -27.96 -5.27 -10.55
C PHE A 104 -26.73 -4.79 -9.77
N ASP A 105 -25.89 -5.73 -9.38
CA ASP A 105 -24.63 -5.48 -8.67
C ASP A 105 -23.52 -6.23 -9.42
N PRO A 106 -22.61 -5.53 -10.14
CA PRO A 106 -21.56 -6.16 -10.93
C PRO A 106 -20.50 -6.86 -10.06
N VAL A 107 -20.39 -6.49 -8.79
CA VAL A 107 -19.43 -7.07 -7.84
C VAL A 107 -19.94 -8.37 -7.24
N ASP A 108 -21.26 -8.63 -7.25
CA ASP A 108 -21.85 -9.88 -6.76
C ASP A 108 -21.60 -11.04 -7.74
N ARG A 109 -20.55 -11.83 -7.48
CA ARG A 109 -20.17 -13.00 -8.32
C ARG A 109 -21.32 -13.96 -8.58
N SER A 110 -22.24 -14.14 -7.61
CA SER A 110 -23.43 -15.00 -7.79
C SER A 110 -24.38 -14.49 -8.84
N ARG A 111 -24.29 -13.20 -9.17
CA ARG A 111 -25.17 -12.49 -10.12
C ARG A 111 -24.54 -12.26 -11.48
N ARG A 112 -23.21 -12.44 -11.62
CA ARG A 112 -22.49 -12.25 -12.89
C ARG A 112 -22.85 -13.30 -13.94
N ARG A 113 -23.16 -14.55 -13.52
CA ARG A 113 -23.39 -15.70 -14.41
C ARG A 113 -24.65 -15.60 -15.28
N SER A 114 -25.57 -14.68 -15.01
CA SER A 114 -26.77 -14.45 -15.82
C SER A 114 -27.26 -13.00 -15.76
N PRO A 115 -26.56 -12.04 -16.41
CA PRO A 115 -27.01 -10.65 -16.46
C PRO A 115 -28.41 -10.52 -17.08
N LEU A 116 -28.77 -11.41 -18.04
CA LEU A 116 -30.06 -11.42 -18.74
C LEU A 116 -31.26 -11.75 -17.85
N GLU A 117 -31.08 -12.57 -16.80
CA GLU A 117 -32.19 -13.04 -15.98
C GLU A 117 -32.59 -12.03 -14.88
N ARG A 118 -31.76 -11.01 -14.63
CA ARG A 118 -31.84 -10.14 -13.43
C ARG A 118 -31.91 -8.64 -13.68
N VAL A 119 -31.77 -8.19 -14.92
CA VAL A 119 -32.21 -6.83 -15.28
C VAL A 119 -33.72 -6.80 -15.11
N PRO A 120 -34.29 -5.98 -14.17
CA PRO A 120 -35.71 -5.99 -13.93
C PRO A 120 -36.46 -5.71 -15.22
N ILE A 121 -37.26 -6.66 -15.67
CA ILE A 121 -38.26 -6.42 -16.73
C ILE A 121 -39.32 -5.54 -16.07
N VAL A 122 -39.18 -4.23 -16.20
CA VAL A 122 -40.17 -3.28 -15.69
C VAL A 122 -41.36 -3.33 -16.62
N GLY A 123 -42.38 -4.04 -16.19
CA GLY A 123 -43.73 -4.02 -16.80
C GLY A 123 -43.85 -4.88 -18.07
N SER A 124 -44.85 -5.73 -18.06
CA SER A 124 -45.25 -6.59 -19.17
C SER A 124 -45.29 -5.84 -20.50
N ALA A 125 -44.54 -6.35 -21.50
CA ALA A 125 -44.58 -5.97 -22.91
C ALA A 125 -43.51 -4.98 -23.44
N THR A 126 -42.48 -4.58 -22.70
CA THR A 126 -41.37 -3.83 -23.27
C THR A 126 -40.18 -4.73 -23.50
N LYS A 127 -39.51 -4.61 -24.70
CA LYS A 127 -38.22 -5.24 -24.97
C LYS A 127 -37.25 -4.92 -23.84
N PRO A 128 -36.36 -5.86 -23.45
CA PRO A 128 -35.27 -5.57 -22.53
C PRO A 128 -34.58 -4.27 -22.97
N ASP A 129 -34.27 -3.38 -22.01
CA ASP A 129 -33.48 -2.18 -22.32
C ASP A 129 -32.06 -2.65 -22.69
N GLU A 130 -31.84 -2.76 -24.00
CA GLU A 130 -30.58 -3.25 -24.59
C GLU A 130 -29.37 -2.42 -24.09
N ALA A 131 -29.58 -1.12 -23.89
CA ALA A 131 -28.56 -0.23 -23.35
C ALA A 131 -28.26 -0.52 -21.85
N ALA A 132 -29.26 -0.90 -21.06
CA ALA A 132 -29.02 -1.32 -19.67
C ALA A 132 -28.28 -2.66 -19.60
N TYR A 133 -28.58 -3.57 -20.53
CA TYR A 133 -27.89 -4.86 -20.61
C TYR A 133 -26.43 -4.70 -21.02
N GLU A 134 -26.15 -3.89 -22.08
CA GLU A 134 -24.75 -3.64 -22.49
C GLU A 134 -23.95 -2.95 -21.38
N ARG A 135 -24.50 -1.96 -20.68
CA ARG A 135 -23.85 -1.36 -19.51
C ARG A 135 -23.52 -2.38 -18.43
N ALA A 136 -24.49 -3.25 -18.08
CA ALA A 136 -24.26 -4.29 -17.07
C ALA A 136 -23.13 -5.24 -17.49
N ARG A 137 -23.06 -5.59 -18.77
CA ARG A 137 -21.99 -6.43 -19.32
C ARG A 137 -20.61 -5.75 -19.27
N GLU A 138 -20.56 -4.46 -19.64
CA GLU A 138 -19.32 -3.68 -19.54
C GLU A 138 -18.84 -3.55 -18.08
N GLN A 139 -19.76 -3.34 -17.14
CA GLN A 139 -19.45 -3.27 -15.72
C GLN A 139 -18.90 -4.60 -15.17
N VAL A 140 -19.49 -5.72 -15.55
CA VAL A 140 -18.98 -7.05 -15.17
C VAL A 140 -17.57 -7.24 -15.74
N ALA A 141 -17.35 -6.94 -17.02
CA ALA A 141 -16.04 -7.08 -17.64
C ALA A 141 -14.99 -6.15 -17.00
N ALA A 142 -15.38 -4.96 -16.54
CA ALA A 142 -14.47 -4.06 -15.81
C ALA A 142 -14.09 -4.64 -14.45
N VAL A 143 -15.04 -5.23 -13.72
CA VAL A 143 -14.79 -5.89 -12.44
C VAL A 143 -13.88 -7.12 -12.61
N GLU A 144 -14.15 -7.97 -13.60
CA GLU A 144 -13.33 -9.16 -13.88
C GLU A 144 -11.89 -8.79 -14.26
N ARG A 145 -11.70 -7.72 -15.03
CA ARG A 145 -10.35 -7.20 -15.30
C ARG A 145 -9.66 -6.66 -14.06
N ALA A 146 -10.38 -5.92 -13.21
CA ALA A 146 -9.83 -5.40 -11.97
C ALA A 146 -9.38 -6.55 -11.06
N GLU A 147 -10.21 -7.59 -10.91
CA GLU A 147 -9.90 -8.78 -10.12
C GLU A 147 -8.64 -9.49 -10.66
N ALA A 148 -8.57 -9.74 -11.96
CA ALA A 148 -7.42 -10.43 -12.56
C ALA A 148 -6.10 -9.66 -12.39
N VAL A 149 -6.12 -8.32 -12.51
CA VAL A 149 -4.90 -7.52 -12.25
C VAL A 149 -4.58 -7.49 -10.76
N THR A 150 -5.60 -7.45 -9.89
CA THR A 150 -5.40 -7.51 -8.43
C THR A 150 -4.76 -8.84 -8.00
N GLU A 151 -5.14 -9.97 -8.61
CA GLU A 151 -4.47 -11.26 -8.38
C GLU A 151 -2.96 -11.14 -8.65
N LEU A 152 -2.58 -10.67 -9.84
CA LEU A 152 -1.16 -10.47 -10.17
C LEU A 152 -0.46 -9.54 -9.17
N VAL A 153 -1.08 -8.41 -8.83
CA VAL A 153 -0.51 -7.43 -7.91
C VAL A 153 -0.31 -8.02 -6.51
N VAL A 154 -1.31 -8.72 -5.97
CA VAL A 154 -1.22 -9.35 -4.63
C VAL A 154 -0.11 -10.39 -4.60
N VAL A 155 -0.03 -11.28 -5.60
CA VAL A 155 1.02 -12.32 -5.65
C VAL A 155 2.40 -11.69 -5.82
N ALA A 156 2.53 -10.61 -6.60
CA ALA A 156 3.79 -9.88 -6.76
C ALA A 156 4.22 -9.15 -5.46
N LEU A 157 3.28 -8.59 -4.71
CA LEU A 157 3.55 -7.99 -3.40
C LEU A 157 4.01 -9.05 -2.38
N LEU A 158 3.37 -10.22 -2.37
CA LEU A 158 3.76 -11.34 -1.52
C LEU A 158 5.18 -11.84 -1.85
N ASP A 159 5.52 -11.99 -3.13
CA ASP A 159 6.88 -12.38 -3.56
C ASP A 159 7.93 -11.36 -3.09
N GLY A 160 7.63 -10.07 -3.23
CA GLY A 160 8.50 -8.99 -2.79
C GLY A 160 8.71 -8.97 -1.29
N ASP A 161 7.62 -9.07 -0.52
CA ASP A 161 7.60 -9.07 0.94
C ASP A 161 8.38 -10.27 1.52
N MET A 162 8.12 -11.48 1.00
CA MET A 162 8.86 -12.67 1.42
C MET A 162 10.36 -12.59 1.11
N ARG A 163 10.72 -11.98 -0.01
CA ARG A 163 12.14 -11.79 -0.38
C ARG A 163 12.82 -10.81 0.58
N ASP A 164 12.14 -9.75 0.96
CA ASP A 164 12.63 -8.75 1.91
C ASP A 164 12.82 -9.39 3.30
N ALA A 165 11.80 -10.08 3.80
CA ALA A 165 11.89 -10.83 5.06
C ALA A 165 13.02 -11.88 5.07
N MET A 166 13.30 -12.54 3.94
CA MET A 166 14.43 -13.47 3.83
C MET A 166 15.78 -12.76 3.85
N ASN A 167 15.90 -11.59 3.23
CA ASN A 167 17.11 -10.77 3.24
C ASN A 167 17.46 -10.30 4.65
N ASP A 168 16.43 -9.96 5.44
CA ASP A 168 16.54 -9.48 6.81
C ASP A 168 16.57 -10.63 7.84
N ALA A 169 16.47 -11.87 7.38
CA ALA A 169 16.41 -13.08 8.20
C ALA A 169 15.19 -13.14 9.16
N GLU A 170 14.10 -12.50 8.79
CA GLU A 170 12.83 -12.43 9.53
C GLU A 170 11.96 -13.67 9.26
N TYR A 171 12.44 -14.85 9.66
CA TYR A 171 11.76 -16.12 9.39
C TYR A 171 10.55 -16.39 10.30
N ASP A 172 10.28 -15.55 11.29
CA ASP A 172 9.18 -15.73 12.24
C ASP A 172 7.78 -15.54 11.60
N ASP A 173 7.72 -14.80 10.50
CA ASP A 173 6.49 -14.59 9.74
C ASP A 173 6.09 -15.79 8.88
N PHE A 174 7.03 -16.69 8.60
CA PHE A 174 6.77 -17.95 7.89
C PHE A 174 6.31 -19.04 8.85
N ARG A 175 5.03 -19.36 8.80
CA ARG A 175 4.41 -20.37 9.67
C ARG A 175 4.04 -21.59 8.87
N VAL A 176 4.49 -22.76 9.32
CA VAL A 176 4.15 -24.05 8.71
C VAL A 176 3.75 -25.03 9.78
N GLU A 177 2.68 -25.75 9.54
CA GLU A 177 2.24 -26.89 10.36
C GLU A 177 2.21 -28.15 9.50
N GLY A 178 2.41 -29.31 10.13
CA GLY A 178 2.31 -30.61 9.45
C GLY A 178 3.49 -31.04 8.59
N ALA A 179 4.60 -30.27 8.54
CA ALA A 179 5.80 -30.54 7.73
C ALA A 179 7.02 -30.91 8.61
N PRO A 180 7.12 -32.11 9.17
CA PRO A 180 8.23 -32.50 10.04
C PRO A 180 9.56 -32.51 9.28
N GLY A 181 10.56 -31.82 9.85
CA GLY A 181 11.92 -31.76 9.29
C GLY A 181 12.16 -30.61 8.31
N VAL A 182 11.15 -29.80 7.99
CA VAL A 182 11.31 -28.57 7.23
C VAL A 182 11.37 -27.42 8.25
N ASP A 183 12.48 -26.74 8.33
CA ASP A 183 12.65 -25.57 9.19
C ASP A 183 12.14 -24.28 8.51
N ARG A 184 12.06 -23.17 9.27
CA ARG A 184 11.54 -21.92 8.77
C ARG A 184 12.35 -21.33 7.60
N PRO A 185 13.70 -21.27 7.64
CA PRO A 185 14.48 -20.81 6.48
C PRO A 185 14.18 -21.62 5.21
N ARG A 186 14.08 -22.95 5.34
CA ARG A 186 13.75 -23.82 4.21
C ARG A 186 12.32 -23.61 3.72
N THR A 187 11.37 -23.38 4.64
CA THR A 187 10.00 -22.99 4.31
C THR A 187 9.97 -21.69 3.49
N ALA A 188 10.70 -20.67 3.92
CA ALA A 188 10.81 -19.39 3.23
C ALA A 188 11.39 -19.54 1.82
N GLU A 189 12.48 -20.31 1.65
CA GLU A 189 13.05 -20.61 0.33
C GLU A 189 12.05 -21.29 -0.62
N ILE A 190 11.28 -22.25 -0.12
CA ILE A 190 10.27 -22.95 -0.92
C ILE A 190 9.16 -21.98 -1.31
N ALA A 191 8.62 -21.22 -0.34
CA ALA A 191 7.52 -20.31 -0.54
C ALA A 191 7.89 -19.22 -1.56
N GLN A 192 9.01 -18.54 -1.37
CA GLN A 192 9.48 -17.49 -2.26
C GLN A 192 9.76 -18.01 -3.70
N ARG A 193 10.33 -19.21 -3.84
CA ARG A 193 10.54 -19.82 -5.16
C ARG A 193 9.21 -20.09 -5.88
N VAL A 194 8.24 -20.66 -5.18
CA VAL A 194 6.91 -21.00 -5.75
C VAL A 194 6.16 -19.73 -6.14
N LEU A 195 6.17 -18.71 -5.29
CA LEU A 195 5.50 -17.43 -5.59
C LEU A 195 6.16 -16.70 -6.76
N ARG A 196 7.47 -16.71 -6.86
CA ARG A 196 8.20 -16.14 -8.01
C ARG A 196 7.80 -16.83 -9.32
N GLU A 197 7.75 -18.17 -9.33
CA GLU A 197 7.29 -18.93 -10.49
C GLU A 197 5.85 -18.53 -10.87
N ARG A 198 4.96 -18.39 -9.86
CA ARG A 198 3.58 -17.95 -10.06
C ARG A 198 3.47 -16.53 -10.63
N VAL A 199 4.25 -15.58 -10.13
CA VAL A 199 4.30 -14.20 -10.64
C VAL A 199 4.70 -14.19 -12.12
N GLU A 200 5.75 -14.96 -12.49
CA GLU A 200 6.20 -15.05 -13.89
C GLU A 200 5.13 -15.66 -14.81
N GLU A 201 4.42 -16.70 -14.36
CA GLU A 201 3.29 -17.28 -15.08
C GLU A 201 2.16 -16.27 -15.30
N LEU A 202 1.79 -15.52 -14.25
CA LEU A 202 0.74 -14.51 -14.34
C LEU A 202 1.09 -13.42 -15.34
N PHE A 203 2.35 -12.98 -15.38
CA PHE A 203 2.81 -11.98 -16.37
C PHE A 203 2.64 -12.42 -17.83
N GLU A 204 2.62 -13.73 -18.13
CA GLU A 204 2.41 -14.20 -19.51
C GLU A 204 1.03 -13.80 -20.08
N GLY A 205 0.06 -13.53 -19.19
CA GLY A 205 -1.29 -13.07 -19.54
C GLY A 205 -1.41 -11.58 -19.85
N TYR A 206 -0.33 -10.79 -19.65
CA TYR A 206 -0.38 -9.33 -19.72
C TYR A 206 0.61 -8.73 -20.71
N PRO A 207 0.39 -7.47 -21.16
CA PRO A 207 1.38 -6.75 -21.96
C PRO A 207 2.73 -6.59 -21.24
N ASP A 208 3.84 -6.56 -21.98
CA ASP A 208 5.20 -6.37 -21.42
C ASP A 208 5.32 -5.11 -20.56
N ALA A 209 4.51 -4.08 -20.81
CA ALA A 209 4.46 -2.85 -20.02
C ALA A 209 4.08 -3.09 -18.54
N VAL A 210 3.25 -4.11 -18.26
CA VAL A 210 2.88 -4.47 -16.86
C VAL A 210 4.08 -5.01 -16.11
N ARG A 211 4.81 -5.94 -16.74
CA ARG A 211 6.07 -6.47 -16.21
C ARG A 211 7.13 -5.37 -16.09
N GLY A 212 7.16 -4.43 -17.04
CA GLY A 212 8.04 -3.27 -17.00
C GLY A 212 7.80 -2.40 -15.77
N ALA A 213 6.54 -2.06 -15.46
CA ALA A 213 6.18 -1.28 -14.28
C ALA A 213 6.59 -1.99 -12.97
N TYR A 214 6.36 -3.30 -12.87
CA TYR A 214 6.79 -4.10 -11.73
C TYR A 214 8.31 -4.05 -11.53
N ARG A 215 9.08 -4.37 -12.57
CA ARG A 215 10.55 -4.40 -12.49
C ARG A 215 11.14 -3.04 -12.15
N GLU A 216 10.61 -1.97 -12.74
CA GLU A 216 11.07 -0.62 -12.43
C GLU A 216 10.85 -0.27 -10.95
N ALA A 217 9.70 -0.64 -10.37
CA ALA A 217 9.43 -0.42 -8.96
C ALA A 217 10.41 -1.20 -8.07
N VAL A 218 10.67 -2.47 -8.41
CA VAL A 218 11.65 -3.32 -7.69
C VAL A 218 13.06 -2.74 -7.78
N ASP A 219 13.53 -2.44 -9.00
CA ASP A 219 14.89 -1.91 -9.23
C ASP A 219 15.12 -0.60 -8.44
N ARG A 220 14.09 0.24 -8.32
CA ARG A 220 14.17 1.49 -7.56
C ARG A 220 14.15 1.29 -6.05
N SER A 221 13.34 0.33 -5.57
CA SER A 221 13.34 -0.04 -4.15
C SER A 221 14.70 -0.62 -3.75
N GLU A 222 15.25 -1.52 -4.55
CA GLU A 222 16.59 -2.08 -4.33
C GLU A 222 17.67 -0.99 -4.35
N ALA A 223 17.63 -0.05 -5.30
CA ALA A 223 18.57 1.08 -5.35
C ALA A 223 18.45 2.00 -4.12
N HIS A 224 17.29 2.06 -3.47
CA HIS A 224 17.15 2.77 -2.19
C HIS A 224 17.78 1.98 -1.04
N GLN A 225 17.54 0.66 -0.97
CA GLN A 225 18.14 -0.24 0.03
C GLN A 225 19.67 -0.25 -0.06
N ASP A 226 20.24 -0.16 -1.26
CA ASP A 226 21.71 -0.03 -1.46
C ASP A 226 22.30 1.20 -0.77
N ARG A 227 21.48 2.19 -0.39
CA ARG A 227 21.90 3.39 0.37
C ARG A 227 21.84 3.22 1.88
N ASP A 228 21.30 2.14 2.40
CA ASP A 228 21.17 1.91 3.85
C ASP A 228 22.49 2.00 4.60
N PRO A 229 23.62 1.46 4.09
CA PRO A 229 24.91 1.62 4.74
C PRO A 229 25.32 3.09 4.90
N TYR A 230 25.05 3.93 3.89
CA TYR A 230 25.32 5.36 3.95
C TYR A 230 24.43 6.07 4.98
N PHE A 231 23.14 5.73 5.05
CA PHE A 231 22.24 6.29 6.04
C PHE A 231 22.59 5.87 7.47
N ARG A 232 23.05 4.63 7.66
CA ARG A 232 23.56 4.15 8.96
C ARG A 232 24.83 4.90 9.38
N GLU A 233 25.75 5.16 8.45
CA GLU A 233 26.95 5.98 8.71
C GLU A 233 26.56 7.40 9.12
N LEU A 234 25.67 8.06 8.36
CA LEU A 234 25.16 9.39 8.71
C LEU A 234 24.56 9.42 10.12
N MET A 235 23.77 8.42 10.48
CA MET A 235 23.17 8.34 11.80
C MET A 235 24.21 8.15 12.89
N ALA A 236 25.21 7.29 12.68
CA ALA A 236 26.29 7.07 13.64
C ALA A 236 27.09 8.36 13.91
N ASP A 237 27.50 9.05 12.84
CA ASP A 237 28.26 10.28 12.92
C ASP A 237 27.46 11.43 13.57
N ALA A 238 26.17 11.55 13.22
CA ALA A 238 25.26 12.54 13.82
C ALA A 238 25.09 12.30 15.34
N ARG A 239 25.05 11.05 15.80
CA ARG A 239 24.99 10.72 17.24
C ARG A 239 26.28 11.10 17.97
N GLU A 240 27.41 11.14 17.29
CA GLU A 240 28.67 11.64 17.84
C GLU A 240 28.77 13.17 17.81
N GLY A 241 27.78 13.84 17.20
CA GLY A 241 27.68 15.30 17.12
C GLY A 241 28.38 15.89 15.89
N ASP A 242 28.60 15.07 14.84
CA ASP A 242 29.15 15.56 13.58
C ASP A 242 28.19 16.53 12.90
N ALA A 243 28.64 17.75 12.65
CA ALA A 243 27.82 18.82 12.11
C ALA A 243 27.51 18.62 10.61
N ASP A 244 28.42 18.00 9.86
CA ASP A 244 28.24 17.73 8.44
C ASP A 244 27.21 16.58 8.25
N ALA A 245 27.25 15.55 9.08
CA ALA A 245 26.25 14.49 9.11
C ALA A 245 24.86 15.02 9.48
N LEU A 246 24.75 15.88 10.50
CA LEU A 246 23.47 16.53 10.84
C LEU A 246 22.95 17.42 9.71
N ALA A 247 23.82 18.12 8.98
CA ALA A 247 23.43 18.90 7.81
C ALA A 247 22.95 17.99 6.67
N ALA A 248 23.63 16.89 6.39
CA ALA A 248 23.23 15.90 5.37
C ALA A 248 21.86 15.27 5.71
N ILE A 249 21.62 14.90 6.98
CA ILE A 249 20.31 14.41 7.42
C ILE A 249 19.22 15.45 7.17
N ARG A 250 19.49 16.71 7.50
CA ARG A 250 18.51 17.79 7.28
C ARG A 250 18.24 18.04 5.80
N ASP A 251 19.30 18.22 5.01
CA ASP A 251 19.19 18.77 3.66
C ASP A 251 18.93 17.66 2.62
N GLU A 252 19.50 16.47 2.80
CA GLU A 252 19.38 15.37 1.86
C GLU A 252 18.28 14.39 2.28
N TYR A 253 18.30 13.91 3.54
CA TYR A 253 17.37 12.89 4.00
C TYR A 253 15.96 13.47 4.25
N LYS A 254 15.87 14.60 4.99
CA LYS A 254 14.58 15.23 5.35
C LYS A 254 14.01 16.10 4.23
N HIS A 255 14.85 16.92 3.59
CA HIS A 255 14.41 17.92 2.60
C HIS A 255 14.86 17.63 1.17
N GLY A 256 15.34 16.42 0.91
CA GLY A 256 15.74 16.04 -0.43
C GLY A 256 14.63 16.22 -1.46
N SER A 257 14.99 16.76 -2.64
CA SER A 257 14.07 17.05 -3.75
C SER A 257 14.21 16.01 -4.86
N PHE A 258 13.11 15.72 -5.57
CA PHE A 258 13.13 14.95 -6.82
C PHE A 258 13.65 15.77 -8.01
N VAL A 259 13.74 17.08 -7.86
CA VAL A 259 14.28 17.95 -8.90
C VAL A 259 15.78 17.70 -8.97
N GLY A 260 16.26 17.14 -10.08
CA GLY A 260 17.68 16.99 -10.36
C GLY A 260 18.39 18.35 -10.33
N PRO A 261 19.72 18.39 -10.29
CA PRO A 261 20.46 19.63 -10.39
C PRO A 261 20.00 20.39 -11.64
N ASP A 262 19.81 21.71 -11.48
CA ASP A 262 19.43 22.63 -12.57
C ASP A 262 20.35 22.36 -13.77
N PRO A 263 19.82 22.00 -14.97
CA PRO A 263 20.64 21.77 -16.14
C PRO A 263 21.49 22.98 -16.55
N ASP A 264 21.19 24.18 -16.02
CA ASP A 264 21.95 25.41 -16.21
C ASP A 264 23.01 25.64 -15.10
N SER A 265 23.13 24.73 -14.12
CA SER A 265 24.22 24.82 -13.13
C SER A 265 25.52 24.30 -13.75
N ASP A 266 26.55 25.15 -13.85
CA ASP A 266 27.92 24.82 -14.30
C ASP A 266 28.66 23.82 -13.37
N GLY A 267 27.94 22.94 -12.64
CA GLY A 267 28.50 21.88 -11.84
C GLY A 267 28.95 20.72 -12.71
N ASP A 268 30.17 20.27 -12.50
CA ASP A 268 30.83 19.16 -13.19
C ASP A 268 29.96 17.89 -13.15
N LEU A 269 29.27 17.59 -14.26
CA LEU A 269 28.30 16.49 -14.40
C LEU A 269 28.93 15.13 -14.68
N ASP A 270 30.26 15.01 -14.56
CA ASP A 270 30.97 13.77 -14.93
C ASP A 270 30.77 12.60 -13.95
N ASP A 271 30.12 12.83 -12.77
CA ASP A 271 29.93 11.77 -11.76
C ASP A 271 28.45 11.40 -11.50
N VAL A 272 27.49 12.02 -12.19
CA VAL A 272 26.09 11.60 -12.07
C VAL A 272 25.73 10.76 -13.28
N ALA A 273 25.72 9.43 -13.10
CA ALA A 273 25.18 8.53 -14.13
C ALA A 273 23.79 9.03 -14.55
N PRO A 274 23.50 9.17 -15.85
CA PRO A 274 22.19 9.61 -16.31
C PRO A 274 21.16 8.59 -15.82
N VAL A 275 20.33 9.00 -14.87
CA VAL A 275 19.15 8.22 -14.48
C VAL A 275 18.31 8.13 -15.74
N ALA A 276 18.28 6.97 -16.38
CA ALA A 276 17.45 6.70 -17.53
C ALA A 276 16.02 7.16 -17.21
N ASP A 277 15.38 7.85 -18.14
CA ASP A 277 14.08 8.50 -18.00
C ASP A 277 13.04 7.45 -17.52
N PRO A 278 12.61 7.46 -16.26
CA PRO A 278 11.81 6.36 -15.72
C PRO A 278 10.35 6.52 -16.08
N VAL A 279 9.68 5.40 -16.34
CA VAL A 279 8.22 5.34 -16.55
C VAL A 279 7.47 5.87 -15.33
N ILE A 280 8.02 5.66 -14.13
CA ILE A 280 7.55 6.24 -12.88
C ILE A 280 8.25 7.59 -12.70
N ARG A 281 7.52 8.70 -12.85
CA ARG A 281 8.05 10.06 -12.69
C ARG A 281 7.57 10.65 -11.36
N PRO A 282 8.33 10.47 -10.25
CA PRO A 282 7.91 11.01 -8.95
C PRO A 282 7.68 12.51 -8.99
N ALA A 283 8.50 13.25 -9.77
CA ALA A 283 8.34 14.69 -9.94
C ALA A 283 6.96 15.04 -10.51
N GLU A 284 6.44 14.30 -11.48
CA GLU A 284 5.11 14.55 -12.06
C GLU A 284 3.97 14.23 -11.08
N LEU A 285 4.14 13.20 -10.23
CA LEU A 285 3.17 12.85 -9.20
C LEU A 285 3.02 13.94 -8.15
N PHE A 286 4.10 14.68 -7.86
CA PHE A 286 4.16 15.68 -6.79
C PHE A 286 4.32 17.11 -7.30
N VAL A 287 4.09 17.38 -8.60
CA VAL A 287 4.10 18.72 -9.17
C VAL A 287 2.84 19.47 -8.76
N GLY A 288 3.01 20.53 -7.98
CA GLY A 288 1.96 21.43 -7.55
C GLY A 288 2.44 22.33 -6.42
N ASP A 289 1.58 23.23 -5.95
CA ASP A 289 1.80 24.13 -4.80
C ASP A 289 1.86 23.34 -3.45
N GLU A 290 2.13 22.06 -3.48
CA GLU A 290 2.28 21.28 -2.27
C GLU A 290 3.57 21.69 -1.58
N PRO A 291 3.49 22.15 -0.34
CA PRO A 291 4.67 22.46 0.44
C PRO A 291 5.52 21.20 0.51
N ALA A 292 6.82 21.32 0.39
CA ALA A 292 7.76 20.21 0.48
C ALA A 292 7.43 19.37 1.71
N PHE A 293 6.92 18.15 1.49
CA PHE A 293 6.70 17.20 2.56
C PHE A 293 8.07 16.74 3.07
N PRO A 294 8.35 16.82 4.37
CA PRO A 294 9.59 16.30 4.91
C PRO A 294 9.67 14.79 4.63
N TYR A 295 10.86 14.31 4.30
CA TYR A 295 11.12 12.89 4.01
C TYR A 295 10.46 12.32 2.73
N LEU A 296 9.80 13.15 1.91
CA LEU A 296 9.05 12.63 0.75
C LEU A 296 9.93 11.82 -0.20
N LYS A 297 11.11 12.30 -0.55
CA LYS A 297 12.02 11.62 -1.48
C LYS A 297 12.50 10.27 -0.91
N THR A 298 12.91 10.26 0.34
CA THR A 298 13.45 9.05 0.98
C THR A 298 12.37 8.03 1.26
N GLN A 299 11.21 8.45 1.78
CA GLN A 299 10.09 7.55 2.05
C GLN A 299 9.40 7.07 0.76
N TYR A 300 9.38 7.90 -0.29
CA TYR A 300 8.95 7.43 -1.59
C TYR A 300 9.90 6.35 -2.13
N GLY A 301 11.21 6.51 -2.04
CA GLY A 301 12.18 5.50 -2.45
C GLY A 301 12.09 4.21 -1.63
N ARG A 302 11.86 4.34 -0.31
CA ARG A 302 11.76 3.21 0.62
C ARG A 302 10.48 2.38 0.42
N VAL A 303 9.32 3.03 0.40
CA VAL A 303 8.02 2.33 0.36
C VAL A 303 7.09 2.85 -0.73
N GLY A 304 7.07 4.15 -1.02
CA GLY A 304 6.12 4.75 -1.95
C GLY A 304 6.23 4.22 -3.37
N VAL A 305 7.45 3.91 -3.83
CA VAL A 305 7.73 3.44 -5.19
C VAL A 305 7.09 2.09 -5.50
N ILE A 306 6.99 1.20 -4.50
CA ILE A 306 6.35 -0.12 -4.66
C ILE A 306 4.87 0.06 -5.02
N TYR A 307 4.17 0.95 -4.31
CA TYR A 307 2.74 1.17 -4.51
C TYR A 307 2.44 2.08 -5.70
N ASP A 308 3.36 2.98 -6.04
CA ASP A 308 3.33 3.71 -7.30
C ASP A 308 3.42 2.72 -8.47
N GLY A 309 4.40 1.80 -8.45
CA GLY A 309 4.55 0.73 -9.44
C GLY A 309 3.33 -0.20 -9.50
N MET A 310 2.75 -0.55 -8.35
CA MET A 310 1.50 -1.29 -8.30
C MET A 310 0.38 -0.59 -9.10
N ILE A 311 0.18 0.71 -8.90
CA ILE A 311 -0.83 1.47 -9.65
C ILE A 311 -0.47 1.52 -11.15
N GLU A 312 0.81 1.64 -11.49
CA GLU A 312 1.25 1.60 -12.89
C GLU A 312 1.04 0.23 -13.54
N MET A 313 1.09 -0.88 -12.79
CA MET A 313 0.70 -2.20 -13.31
C MET A 313 -0.77 -2.22 -13.74
N TYR A 314 -1.69 -1.67 -12.93
CA TYR A 314 -3.10 -1.54 -13.32
C TYR A 314 -3.27 -0.68 -14.58
N ARG A 315 -2.57 0.46 -14.65
CA ARG A 315 -2.62 1.36 -15.82
C ARG A 315 -2.08 0.69 -17.07
N ALA A 316 -0.94 0.01 -16.97
CA ALA A 316 -0.34 -0.74 -18.05
C ALA A 316 -1.22 -1.91 -18.54
N ALA A 317 -2.04 -2.48 -17.66
CA ALA A 317 -3.05 -3.48 -17.99
C ALA A 317 -4.33 -2.86 -18.62
N GLY A 318 -4.35 -1.54 -18.86
CA GLY A 318 -5.46 -0.82 -19.47
C GLY A 318 -6.59 -0.44 -18.54
N ILE A 319 -6.34 -0.38 -17.23
CA ILE A 319 -7.30 0.09 -16.23
C ILE A 319 -6.99 1.57 -15.92
N GLU A 320 -7.95 2.44 -16.18
CA GLU A 320 -7.81 3.85 -15.82
C GLU A 320 -7.84 4.03 -14.30
N ILE A 321 -6.81 4.67 -13.75
CA ILE A 321 -6.73 5.11 -12.35
C ILE A 321 -6.30 6.57 -12.34
N GLU A 322 -7.03 7.40 -11.61
CA GLU A 322 -6.79 8.83 -11.50
C GLU A 322 -5.49 9.13 -10.72
N ASP A 323 -4.77 10.18 -11.09
CA ASP A 323 -3.56 10.61 -10.36
C ASP A 323 -3.85 10.97 -8.91
N ALA A 324 -5.02 11.57 -8.64
CA ALA A 324 -5.43 11.87 -7.28
C ALA A 324 -5.61 10.59 -6.44
N PHE A 325 -6.18 9.50 -7.02
CA PHE A 325 -6.25 8.23 -6.32
C PHE A 325 -4.85 7.66 -6.03
N LYS A 326 -3.98 7.66 -7.02
CA LYS A 326 -2.58 7.22 -6.87
C LYS A 326 -1.87 7.99 -5.74
N ARG A 327 -2.01 9.33 -5.71
CA ARG A 327 -1.48 10.17 -4.62
C ARG A 327 -2.05 9.79 -3.26
N SER A 328 -3.36 9.54 -3.18
CA SER A 328 -4.01 9.08 -1.94
C SER A 328 -3.34 7.81 -1.40
N ILE A 329 -3.12 6.81 -2.25
CA ILE A 329 -2.47 5.56 -1.85
C ILE A 329 -1.03 5.80 -1.40
N VAL A 330 -0.21 6.48 -2.21
CA VAL A 330 1.21 6.73 -1.90
C VAL A 330 1.37 7.50 -0.59
N PHE A 331 0.58 8.56 -0.38
CA PHE A 331 0.65 9.34 0.86
C PHE A 331 0.12 8.58 2.07
N THR A 332 -0.92 7.75 1.91
CA THR A 332 -1.38 6.86 2.99
C THR A 332 -0.27 5.92 3.44
N ILE A 333 0.45 5.32 2.50
CA ILE A 333 1.50 4.35 2.81
C ILE A 333 2.72 5.03 3.44
N ILE A 334 3.16 6.17 2.92
CA ILE A 334 4.25 6.94 3.55
C ILE A 334 3.84 7.36 4.97
N GLY A 335 2.62 7.85 5.14
CA GLY A 335 2.10 8.18 6.46
C GLY A 335 2.00 6.96 7.39
N ALA A 336 1.57 5.80 6.87
CA ALA A 336 1.48 4.56 7.62
C ALA A 336 2.86 4.05 8.06
N GLN A 337 3.87 4.10 7.18
CA GLN A 337 5.23 3.72 7.49
C GLN A 337 5.77 4.51 8.68
N ILE A 338 5.62 5.84 8.65
CA ILE A 338 6.08 6.68 9.77
C ILE A 338 5.25 6.44 11.04
N TRP A 339 3.92 6.30 10.90
CA TRP A 339 2.98 6.32 12.02
C TRP A 339 2.79 4.98 12.72
N LEU A 340 2.95 3.87 12.01
CA LEU A 340 2.70 2.53 12.54
C LEU A 340 3.98 1.72 12.74
N ASP A 341 5.03 2.02 11.98
CA ASP A 341 6.26 1.27 11.92
C ASP A 341 7.40 2.05 12.59
N ASP A 342 7.86 3.13 11.97
CA ASP A 342 8.99 3.91 12.50
C ASP A 342 8.75 4.46 13.93
N ILE A 343 7.48 4.68 14.34
CA ILE A 343 7.15 5.09 15.73
C ILE A 343 7.24 3.91 16.68
N ASP A 344 6.65 2.77 16.33
CA ASP A 344 6.65 1.58 17.19
C ASP A 344 8.07 1.03 17.36
N ASP A 345 8.88 1.08 16.29
CA ASP A 345 10.24 0.56 16.24
C ASP A 345 11.32 1.56 16.67
N TYR A 346 10.94 2.78 17.10
CA TYR A 346 11.89 3.85 17.43
C TYR A 346 13.04 3.42 18.35
N ALA A 347 12.77 2.59 19.37
CA ALA A 347 13.78 2.15 20.32
C ALA A 347 14.77 1.15 19.69
N ASP A 348 14.27 0.27 18.82
CA ASP A 348 15.04 -0.73 18.10
C ASP A 348 15.86 -0.07 16.98
N ASP A 349 15.26 0.86 16.22
CA ASP A 349 15.94 1.69 15.21
C ASP A 349 17.14 2.45 15.81
N LEU A 350 16.95 3.04 17.00
CA LEU A 350 18.06 3.67 17.70
C LEU A 350 19.17 2.69 18.08
N ALA A 351 18.81 1.48 18.53
CA ALA A 351 19.78 0.47 18.92
C ALA A 351 20.56 -0.08 17.73
N GLU A 352 19.91 -0.23 16.58
CA GLU A 352 20.45 -0.75 15.34
C GLU A 352 21.09 0.33 14.45
N VAL A 353 21.10 1.58 14.91
CA VAL A 353 21.64 2.74 14.16
C VAL A 353 20.92 2.91 12.83
N GLN A 354 19.60 2.78 12.83
CA GLN A 354 18.74 2.92 11.66
C GLN A 354 18.21 4.35 11.51
N LEU A 355 18.48 4.99 10.37
CA LEU A 355 17.98 6.33 10.07
C LEU A 355 16.57 6.24 9.48
N THR A 356 15.58 6.61 10.29
CA THR A 356 14.17 6.73 9.89
C THR A 356 13.70 8.18 10.06
N PRO A 357 12.55 8.60 9.53
CA PRO A 357 11.99 9.91 9.82
C PRO A 357 11.90 10.22 11.31
N VAL A 358 11.55 9.23 12.11
CA VAL A 358 11.42 9.40 13.56
C VAL A 358 12.79 9.62 14.21
N THR A 359 13.75 8.75 13.98
CA THR A 359 15.11 8.91 14.53
C THR A 359 15.80 10.19 14.05
N ALA A 360 15.56 10.59 12.78
CA ALA A 360 16.07 11.85 12.23
C ALA A 360 15.52 13.06 12.99
N GLU A 361 14.23 13.11 13.34
CA GLU A 361 13.69 14.24 14.12
C GLU A 361 14.31 14.32 15.50
N TYR A 362 14.59 13.18 16.16
CA TYR A 362 15.26 13.18 17.46
C TYR A 362 16.75 13.56 17.40
N LEU A 363 17.39 13.41 16.26
CA LEU A 363 18.76 13.93 16.02
C LEU A 363 18.78 15.43 15.72
N LEU A 364 17.77 15.93 15.01
CA LEU A 364 17.75 17.31 14.49
C LEU A 364 17.11 18.32 15.44
N ALA A 365 16.25 17.90 16.37
CA ALA A 365 15.54 18.79 17.29
C ALA A 365 16.38 19.15 18.51
N ASP A 366 16.16 20.36 19.05
CA ASP A 366 16.83 20.81 20.29
C ASP A 366 16.28 20.12 21.54
N THR A 367 15.08 19.57 21.49
CA THR A 367 14.40 18.89 22.61
C THR A 367 13.53 17.71 22.15
N GLU A 368 13.39 16.68 23.00
CA GLU A 368 12.50 15.55 22.73
C GLU A 368 11.06 15.99 22.44
N ARG A 369 10.56 17.02 23.11
CA ARG A 369 9.22 17.56 22.88
C ARG A 369 9.07 18.21 21.52
N GLU A 370 10.12 18.79 20.99
CA GLU A 370 10.16 19.35 19.62
C GLU A 370 10.20 18.20 18.61
N ALA A 371 11.08 17.21 18.79
CA ALA A 371 11.13 16.01 17.97
C ALA A 371 9.77 15.32 17.87
N TYR A 372 9.16 15.04 19.02
CA TYR A 372 7.81 14.47 19.08
C TYR A 372 6.79 15.25 18.23
N ARG A 373 6.75 16.59 18.39
CA ARG A 373 5.81 17.42 17.61
C ARG A 373 6.10 17.36 16.13
N ASN A 374 7.36 17.39 15.73
CA ASN A 374 7.77 17.35 14.34
C ASN A 374 7.36 16.02 13.68
N VAL A 375 7.52 14.89 14.40
CA VAL A 375 7.06 13.56 13.92
C VAL A 375 5.55 13.56 13.72
N VAL A 376 4.79 13.99 14.72
CA VAL A 376 3.32 14.05 14.65
C VAL A 376 2.85 14.97 13.53
N ASP A 377 3.44 16.17 13.40
CA ASP A 377 3.09 17.13 12.36
C ASP A 377 3.44 16.61 10.96
N ALA A 378 4.60 15.97 10.78
CA ALA A 378 5.00 15.38 9.51
C ALA A 378 4.01 14.31 9.06
N THR A 379 3.72 13.36 9.95
CA THR A 379 2.80 12.26 9.66
C THR A 379 1.38 12.74 9.37
N THR A 380 0.86 13.64 10.22
CA THR A 380 -0.48 14.21 10.03
C THR A 380 -0.61 14.87 8.66
N ARG A 381 0.42 15.58 8.19
CA ARG A 381 0.40 16.20 6.84
C ARG A 381 0.26 15.18 5.72
N TYR A 382 0.92 14.01 5.82
CA TYR A 382 0.78 12.93 4.83
C TYR A 382 -0.64 12.37 4.83
N LEU A 383 -1.18 12.05 6.01
CA LEU A 383 -2.51 11.47 6.14
C LEU A 383 -3.62 12.45 5.73
N ASP A 384 -3.51 13.74 6.08
CA ASP A 384 -4.45 14.79 5.64
C ASP A 384 -4.43 14.96 4.10
N ALA A 385 -3.24 14.89 3.48
CA ALA A 385 -3.12 14.93 2.03
C ALA A 385 -3.75 13.70 1.38
N ALA A 386 -3.51 12.52 1.94
CA ALA A 386 -4.11 11.27 1.47
C ALA A 386 -5.64 11.31 1.52
N GLU A 387 -6.23 11.78 2.64
CA GLU A 387 -7.68 11.90 2.81
C GLU A 387 -8.28 12.90 1.79
N ARG A 388 -7.62 14.04 1.58
CA ARG A 388 -8.04 15.03 0.58
C ARG A 388 -8.08 14.42 -0.83
N TYR A 389 -7.04 13.70 -1.25
CA TYR A 389 -7.00 13.05 -2.56
C TYR A 389 -7.99 11.90 -2.68
N ALA A 390 -8.23 11.12 -1.62
CA ALA A 390 -9.29 10.12 -1.60
C ALA A 390 -10.68 10.75 -1.81
N ALA A 391 -10.93 11.91 -1.20
CA ALA A 391 -12.16 12.66 -1.38
C ALA A 391 -12.32 13.20 -2.81
N GLU A 392 -11.25 13.70 -3.45
CA GLU A 392 -11.27 14.18 -4.83
C GLU A 392 -11.71 13.10 -5.82
N THR A 393 -11.36 11.85 -5.57
CA THR A 393 -11.71 10.70 -6.42
C THR A 393 -12.97 9.96 -5.96
N ASN A 394 -13.65 10.48 -4.94
CA ASN A 394 -14.80 9.82 -4.33
C ASN A 394 -14.49 8.36 -3.96
N SER A 395 -13.37 8.15 -3.27
CA SER A 395 -12.87 6.84 -2.86
C SER A 395 -13.00 6.63 -1.34
N PRO A 396 -14.22 6.28 -0.85
CA PRO A 396 -14.48 6.20 0.58
C PRO A 396 -13.65 5.12 1.29
N LEU A 397 -13.32 4.01 0.62
CA LEU A 397 -12.44 3.01 1.24
C LEU A 397 -11.03 3.55 1.47
N ALA A 398 -10.46 4.30 0.53
CA ALA A 398 -9.16 4.93 0.72
C ALA A 398 -9.20 5.95 1.88
N GLY A 399 -10.24 6.79 1.96
CA GLY A 399 -10.40 7.72 3.08
C GLY A 399 -10.58 7.01 4.42
N ILE A 400 -11.34 5.91 4.48
CA ILE A 400 -11.48 5.09 5.69
C ILE A 400 -10.15 4.40 6.04
N GLY A 401 -9.41 3.91 5.05
CA GLY A 401 -8.08 3.33 5.25
C GLY A 401 -7.12 4.33 5.87
N THR A 402 -7.09 5.56 5.39
CA THR A 402 -6.28 6.66 5.96
C THR A 402 -6.67 6.94 7.42
N ASN A 403 -7.97 7.03 7.70
CA ASN A 403 -8.47 7.21 9.08
C ASN A 403 -8.14 6.01 9.98
N TYR A 404 -8.14 4.79 9.42
CA TYR A 404 -7.73 3.60 10.16
C TYR A 404 -6.25 3.68 10.56
N VAL A 405 -5.36 4.05 9.64
CA VAL A 405 -3.93 4.27 9.91
C VAL A 405 -3.76 5.28 11.03
N PHE A 406 -4.40 6.45 10.91
CA PHE A 406 -4.32 7.49 11.93
C PHE A 406 -4.76 7.01 13.33
N ARG A 407 -5.84 6.21 13.41
CA ARG A 407 -6.39 5.68 14.66
C ARG A 407 -5.62 4.49 15.23
N ARG A 408 -4.84 3.81 14.42
CA ARG A 408 -4.07 2.64 14.82
C ARG A 408 -2.77 3.05 15.52
N GLY A 409 -2.11 4.10 15.07
CA GLY A 409 -0.83 4.54 15.62
C GLY A 409 -0.95 5.11 17.03
N ASP A 410 0.09 4.92 17.81
CA ASP A 410 0.19 5.41 19.18
C ASP A 410 1.52 6.18 19.39
N PRO A 411 1.55 7.49 19.06
CA PRO A 411 2.76 8.28 19.24
C PRO A 411 3.13 8.49 20.70
N SER A 412 2.30 8.06 21.66
CA SER A 412 2.59 8.22 23.09
C SER A 412 3.78 7.40 23.57
N VAL A 413 4.24 6.43 22.76
CA VAL A 413 5.44 5.62 23.05
C VAL A 413 6.73 6.44 22.86
N LEU A 414 6.68 7.53 22.12
CA LEU A 414 7.83 8.38 21.84
C LEU A 414 8.20 9.29 23.02
N PRO A 415 9.51 9.55 23.28
CA PRO A 415 9.96 10.54 24.24
C PRO A 415 9.39 11.93 23.96
N GLY A 416 9.14 12.73 25.00
CA GLY A 416 8.61 14.08 24.86
C GLY A 416 7.10 14.16 24.58
N HIS A 417 6.41 13.01 24.53
CA HIS A 417 4.96 12.99 24.66
C HIS A 417 4.56 13.59 26.00
N ALA A 418 3.70 14.56 25.99
CA ALA A 418 3.43 15.51 27.06
C ALA A 418 3.26 14.90 28.46
N ASP A 419 3.91 15.57 29.38
CA ASP A 419 3.40 15.78 30.76
C ASP A 419 2.39 16.95 30.80
#